data_650a7894bda4664e011f95fcae0ce5bc
#
_entry.id   650a7894bda4664e011f95fcae0ce5bc
#
_cell.length_a   1.000
_cell.length_b   1.000
_cell.length_c   1.000
_cell.angle_alpha   90.00
_cell.angle_beta   90.00
_cell.angle_gamma   90.00
#
_symmetry.space_group_name_H-M   'P 1'
#
loop_
_entity.id
_entity.type
_entity.pdbx_description
1 polymer ?
#
loop_
_entity_poly.entity_id
_entity_poly.type
_entity_poly.pdbx_seq_one_letter_code
_entity_poly.pdbx_strand_id
1 'polypeptide(L)'
;GVGEEGTVLSRIKTYPRSDYDVFQGGNIRQWEFWGIYDDPKEDLTKNPCAKTDPDYQQRHGFSRGWVMLAKGEQYKPSGYAPDGTVDGWTPEDREYYLYNTEYEVDNTNELTPNAYDKIRYLRLVVINTFATYQYPATSGAWFIGEITPWGQVNK
;
A
#
# COMPACT_ATOMS: atom_id res chain seq x y z
N GLY A 1 0.50 -6.15 -15.59
CA GLY A 1 -0.63 -6.79 -14.92
C GLY A 1 -0.28 -8.18 -14.44
N VAL A 2 -1.04 -8.71 -13.51
CA VAL A 2 -0.85 -10.06 -12.95
C VAL A 2 -1.44 -11.17 -13.84
N GLY A 3 -1.43 -10.98 -15.15
CA GLY A 3 -1.97 -11.89 -16.15
C GLY A 3 -3.41 -11.57 -16.56
N GLU A 4 -3.83 -12.06 -17.73
CA GLU A 4 -5.18 -11.80 -18.25
C GLU A 4 -6.29 -12.47 -17.43
N GLU A 5 -5.98 -13.62 -16.82
CA GLU A 5 -6.94 -14.36 -16.00
C GLU A 5 -7.07 -13.86 -14.55
N GLY A 6 -6.23 -12.91 -14.16
CA GLY A 6 -6.15 -12.41 -12.80
C GLY A 6 -5.56 -13.42 -11.82
N THR A 7 -5.28 -12.95 -10.63
CA THR A 7 -4.62 -13.73 -9.55
C THR A 7 -5.28 -13.44 -8.23
N VAL A 8 -5.52 -14.48 -7.44
CA VAL A 8 -5.90 -14.30 -6.02
C VAL A 8 -4.61 -14.03 -5.24
N LEU A 9 -4.47 -12.82 -4.75
CA LEU A 9 -3.27 -12.41 -4.01
C LEU A 9 -3.32 -12.90 -2.57
N SER A 10 -2.19 -13.34 -2.05
CA SER A 10 -2.04 -13.77 -0.65
C SER A 10 -1.16 -12.84 0.17
N ARG A 11 -0.16 -12.24 -0.45
CA ARG A 11 0.76 -11.32 0.23
C ARG A 11 1.42 -10.38 -0.75
N ILE A 12 1.90 -9.26 -0.22
CA ILE A 12 2.62 -8.24 -0.96
C ILE A 12 3.86 -7.88 -0.16
N LYS A 13 5.01 -7.82 -0.81
CA LYS A 13 6.25 -7.31 -0.23
C LYS A 13 6.67 -6.03 -0.91
N THR A 14 7.08 -5.07 -0.11
CA THR A 14 7.66 -3.82 -0.59
C THR A 14 9.15 -3.82 -0.32
N TYR A 15 9.93 -3.35 -1.27
CA TYR A 15 11.35 -3.13 -1.10
C TYR A 15 11.60 -1.64 -1.13
N PRO A 16 12.02 -1.06 -0.01
CA PRO A 16 12.38 0.34 0.02
C PRO A 16 13.64 0.59 -0.80
N ARG A 17 13.89 1.82 -1.10
CA ARG A 17 15.14 2.23 -1.72
C ARG A 17 16.29 2.13 -0.71
N SER A 18 17.28 1.28 -1.01
CA SER A 18 18.34 0.93 -0.07
C SER A 18 19.54 1.87 -0.05
N ASP A 19 19.62 2.77 -1.05
CA ASP A 19 20.71 3.73 -1.22
C ASP A 19 20.51 5.04 -0.42
N TYR A 20 19.41 5.14 0.28
CA TYR A 20 19.07 6.27 1.16
C TYR A 20 19.02 5.85 2.62
N ASP A 21 19.15 6.83 3.48
CA ASP A 21 18.91 6.62 4.90
C ASP A 21 17.49 6.10 5.11
N VAL A 22 17.39 5.03 5.85
CA VAL A 22 16.12 4.41 6.20
C VAL A 22 15.30 5.32 7.12
N PHE A 23 13.98 5.19 7.08
CA PHE A 23 13.04 5.97 7.90
C PHE A 23 13.08 7.49 7.68
N GLN A 24 13.49 7.96 6.51
CA GLN A 24 13.49 9.41 6.24
C GLN A 24 13.17 9.77 4.78
N GLY A 25 13.01 11.05 4.54
CA GLY A 25 12.82 11.61 3.21
C GLY A 25 11.54 11.10 2.53
N GLY A 26 11.64 10.81 1.25
CA GLY A 26 10.56 10.28 0.43
C GLY A 26 10.30 8.78 0.60
N ASN A 27 10.96 8.11 1.53
CA ASN A 27 10.63 6.73 1.85
C ASN A 27 9.20 6.64 2.37
N ILE A 28 8.45 5.67 1.86
CA ILE A 28 7.03 5.51 2.20
C ILE A 28 6.92 5.07 3.66
N ARG A 29 6.08 5.79 4.44
CA ARG A 29 5.80 5.45 5.82
C ARG A 29 4.47 4.71 5.96
N GLN A 30 3.38 5.26 5.42
CA GLN A 30 2.07 4.62 5.43
C GLN A 30 1.52 4.52 4.02
N TRP A 31 0.89 3.38 3.74
CA TRP A 31 0.41 3.07 2.42
C TRP A 31 -0.75 2.07 2.43
N GLU A 32 -1.46 2.00 1.30
CA GLU A 32 -2.49 1.01 1.03
C GLU A 32 -2.27 0.40 -0.36
N PHE A 33 -2.56 -0.89 -0.49
CA PHE A 33 -2.70 -1.57 -1.77
C PHE A 33 -4.16 -1.83 -2.07
N TRP A 34 -4.55 -1.43 -3.27
CA TRP A 34 -5.88 -1.66 -3.82
C TRP A 34 -5.77 -2.49 -5.08
N GLY A 35 -6.75 -3.37 -5.30
CA GLY A 35 -6.82 -4.21 -6.48
C GLY A 35 -8.18 -4.17 -7.15
N ILE A 36 -8.20 -4.49 -8.44
CA ILE A 36 -9.41 -4.65 -9.23
C ILE A 36 -9.20 -5.69 -10.32
N TYR A 37 -10.26 -6.41 -10.68
CA TYR A 37 -10.25 -7.35 -11.79
C TYR A 37 -10.56 -6.68 -13.12
N ASP A 38 -11.62 -5.89 -13.15
CA ASP A 38 -12.09 -5.21 -14.36
C ASP A 38 -11.13 -4.13 -14.85
N ASP A 39 -11.22 -3.77 -16.12
CA ASP A 39 -10.46 -2.64 -16.64
C ASP A 39 -10.83 -1.37 -15.86
N PRO A 40 -9.85 -0.65 -15.27
CA PRO A 40 -10.13 0.56 -14.49
C PRO A 40 -10.94 1.62 -15.24
N LYS A 41 -10.82 1.70 -16.57
CA LYS A 41 -11.62 2.63 -17.38
C LYS A 41 -13.07 2.22 -17.46
N GLU A 42 -13.32 0.92 -17.63
CA GLU A 42 -14.69 0.39 -17.63
C GLU A 42 -15.33 0.48 -16.25
N ASP A 43 -14.55 0.21 -15.20
CA ASP A 43 -15.02 0.29 -13.83
C ASP A 43 -15.48 1.71 -13.46
N LEU A 44 -14.76 2.75 -13.85
CA LEU A 44 -15.15 4.13 -13.64
C LEU A 44 -16.50 4.49 -14.29
N THR A 45 -16.88 3.84 -15.38
CA THR A 45 -18.18 4.06 -16.05
C THR A 45 -19.31 3.22 -15.50
N LYS A 46 -18.99 1.99 -15.04
CA LYS A 46 -19.98 1.02 -14.54
C LYS A 46 -20.26 1.18 -13.05
N ASN A 47 -19.26 1.58 -12.30
CA ASN A 47 -19.26 1.52 -10.84
C ASN A 47 -18.58 2.74 -10.17
N PRO A 48 -18.97 3.97 -10.55
CA PRO A 48 -18.34 5.17 -10.01
C PRO A 48 -18.58 5.30 -8.50
N CYS A 49 -17.61 5.88 -7.79
CA CYS A 49 -17.81 6.31 -6.42
C CYS A 49 -18.27 7.76 -6.40
N ALA A 50 -19.51 7.99 -5.97
CA ALA A 50 -20.06 9.33 -5.86
C ALA A 50 -19.45 10.07 -4.65
N LYS A 51 -19.27 11.39 -4.76
CA LYS A 51 -18.80 12.22 -3.62
C LYS A 51 -19.72 12.18 -2.41
N THR A 52 -20.95 11.76 -2.62
CA THR A 52 -21.96 11.58 -1.57
C THR A 52 -21.90 10.22 -0.89
N ASP A 53 -21.06 9.31 -1.38
CA ASP A 53 -20.89 8.01 -0.75
C ASP A 53 -20.27 8.17 0.63
N PRO A 54 -20.79 7.49 1.66
CA PRO A 54 -20.28 7.60 3.03
C PRO A 54 -18.80 7.26 3.17
N ASP A 55 -18.32 6.34 2.35
CA ASP A 55 -16.94 5.85 2.36
C ASP A 55 -16.06 6.49 1.27
N TYR A 56 -16.53 7.56 0.61
CA TYR A 56 -15.80 8.22 -0.48
C TYR A 56 -14.35 8.58 -0.11
N GLN A 57 -14.16 9.17 1.06
CA GLN A 57 -12.84 9.59 1.54
C GLN A 57 -11.95 8.39 1.85
N GLN A 58 -12.48 7.37 2.51
CA GLN A 58 -11.73 6.14 2.85
C GLN A 58 -11.35 5.36 1.60
N ARG A 59 -12.14 5.47 0.54
CA ARG A 59 -11.88 4.86 -0.77
C ARG A 59 -11.04 5.75 -1.69
N HIS A 60 -10.56 6.89 -1.26
CA HIS A 60 -9.84 7.87 -2.10
C HIS A 60 -10.62 8.26 -3.37
N GLY A 61 -11.94 8.21 -3.34
CA GLY A 61 -12.79 8.42 -4.50
C GLY A 61 -12.74 7.30 -5.55
N PHE A 62 -12.11 6.16 -5.24
CA PHE A 62 -12.09 5.01 -6.14
C PHE A 62 -13.48 4.41 -6.30
N SER A 63 -13.74 3.87 -7.50
CA SER A 63 -14.97 3.15 -7.75
C SER A 63 -15.16 1.95 -6.82
N ARG A 64 -16.36 1.47 -6.70
CA ARG A 64 -16.69 0.36 -5.80
C ARG A 64 -16.12 -0.99 -6.25
N GLY A 65 -15.66 -1.09 -7.50
CA GLY A 65 -14.93 -2.28 -7.98
C GLY A 65 -13.53 -2.43 -7.39
N TRP A 66 -12.93 -1.35 -6.91
CA TRP A 66 -11.65 -1.42 -6.22
C TRP A 66 -11.81 -1.96 -4.81
N VAL A 67 -11.00 -2.94 -4.46
CA VAL A 67 -10.95 -3.56 -3.13
C VAL A 67 -9.63 -3.26 -2.45
N MET A 68 -9.66 -2.92 -1.17
CA MET A 68 -8.45 -2.73 -0.38
C MET A 68 -7.88 -4.09 0.01
N LEU A 69 -6.66 -4.38 -0.40
CA LEU A 69 -5.99 -5.67 -0.22
C LEU A 69 -5.10 -5.70 1.02
N ALA A 70 -4.39 -4.62 1.25
CA ALA A 70 -3.48 -4.50 2.38
C ALA A 70 -3.21 -3.03 2.70
N LYS A 71 -2.90 -2.77 3.94
CA LYS A 71 -2.36 -1.48 4.40
C LYS A 71 -1.17 -1.75 5.30
N GLY A 72 -0.23 -0.84 5.31
CA GLY A 72 0.95 -0.99 6.14
C GLY A 72 1.51 0.33 6.63
N GLU A 73 2.28 0.20 7.67
CA GLU A 73 3.06 1.28 8.25
C GLU A 73 4.46 0.78 8.55
N GLN A 74 5.46 1.54 8.14
CA GLN A 74 6.84 1.30 8.49
C GLN A 74 7.12 1.86 9.89
N TYR A 75 7.66 1.04 10.76
CA TYR A 75 8.01 1.39 12.13
C TYR A 75 9.42 0.91 12.48
N LYS A 76 9.94 1.38 13.59
CA LYS A 76 11.23 0.94 14.14
C LYS A 76 10.97 -0.11 15.22
N PRO A 77 11.38 -1.38 15.04
CA PRO A 77 11.16 -2.45 16.01
C PRO A 77 11.80 -2.17 17.36
N SER A 78 12.92 -1.45 17.39
CA SER A 78 13.58 -1.05 18.64
C SER A 78 12.73 -0.11 19.51
N GLY A 79 11.68 0.50 18.96
CA GLY A 79 10.91 1.54 19.61
C GLY A 79 11.64 2.88 19.70
N TYR A 80 12.77 3.02 19.05
CA TYR A 80 13.53 4.27 19.01
C TYR A 80 12.74 5.32 18.23
N ALA A 81 12.45 6.45 18.85
CA ALA A 81 11.59 7.50 18.31
C ALA A 81 10.27 6.93 17.71
N PRO A 82 9.37 6.39 18.56
CA PRO A 82 8.14 5.68 18.13
C PRO A 82 7.13 6.59 17.41
N ASP A 83 7.29 7.91 17.52
CA ASP A 83 6.50 8.91 16.80
C ASP A 83 6.82 8.96 15.29
N GLY A 84 7.78 8.13 14.83
CA GLY A 84 8.21 8.05 13.45
C GLY A 84 9.12 9.20 13.03
N THR A 85 9.70 9.94 13.98
CA THR A 85 10.73 10.93 13.65
C THR A 85 11.94 10.24 13.04
N VAL A 86 12.63 10.95 12.17
CA VAL A 86 13.80 10.43 11.44
C VAL A 86 15.05 10.30 12.29
N ASP A 87 15.04 10.86 13.50
CA ASP A 87 16.23 10.95 14.35
C ASP A 87 16.60 9.59 14.94
N GLY A 88 17.60 8.99 14.34
CA GLY A 88 18.23 7.76 14.80
C GLY A 88 17.47 6.48 14.46
N TRP A 89 18.21 5.42 14.30
CA TRP A 89 17.75 4.05 14.10
C TRP A 89 18.87 3.09 14.55
N THR A 90 18.51 1.88 14.91
CA THR A 90 19.44 0.82 15.24
C THR A 90 19.75 -0.05 14.02
N PRO A 91 20.84 -0.85 14.02
CA PRO A 91 21.08 -1.83 12.97
C PRO A 91 19.92 -2.81 12.77
N GLU A 92 19.21 -3.18 13.84
CA GLU A 92 18.01 -4.01 13.81
C GLU A 92 16.85 -3.32 13.07
N ASP A 93 16.62 -2.03 13.35
CA ASP A 93 15.60 -1.24 12.63
C ASP A 93 15.89 -1.20 11.15
N ARG A 94 17.16 -1.00 10.78
CA ARG A 94 17.59 -0.97 9.39
C ARG A 94 17.38 -2.32 8.70
N GLU A 95 17.74 -3.41 9.33
CA GLU A 95 17.55 -4.75 8.81
C GLU A 95 16.05 -5.05 8.60
N TYR A 96 15.23 -4.73 9.59
CA TYR A 96 13.78 -4.85 9.46
C TYR A 96 13.25 -4.06 8.26
N TYR A 97 13.61 -2.80 8.16
CA TYR A 97 13.15 -1.93 7.08
C TYR A 97 13.51 -2.45 5.69
N LEU A 98 14.71 -2.98 5.51
CA LEU A 98 15.19 -3.44 4.22
C LEU A 98 14.64 -4.83 3.83
N TYR A 99 14.38 -5.71 4.78
CA TYR A 99 14.14 -7.12 4.48
C TYR A 99 12.82 -7.69 4.98
N ASN A 100 12.16 -7.06 5.93
CA ASN A 100 10.99 -7.63 6.61
C ASN A 100 9.69 -6.86 6.34
N THR A 101 9.54 -6.29 5.16
CA THR A 101 8.38 -5.49 4.76
C THR A 101 7.39 -6.31 3.95
N GLU A 102 6.97 -7.43 4.51
CA GLU A 102 6.00 -8.34 3.91
C GLU A 102 4.64 -8.22 4.61
N TYR A 103 3.58 -8.15 3.83
CA TYR A 103 2.22 -7.91 4.32
C TYR A 103 1.27 -8.94 3.74
N GLU A 104 0.48 -9.56 4.60
CA GLU A 104 -0.61 -10.43 4.17
C GLU A 104 -1.72 -9.61 3.52
N VAL A 105 -2.34 -10.17 2.50
CA VAL A 105 -3.53 -9.59 1.89
C VAL A 105 -4.72 -9.89 2.78
N ASP A 106 -5.33 -8.84 3.31
CA ASP A 106 -6.56 -8.95 4.09
C ASP A 106 -7.78 -8.91 3.17
N ASN A 107 -8.38 -10.05 2.99
CA ASN A 107 -9.58 -10.21 2.18
C ASN A 107 -10.88 -9.96 2.98
N THR A 108 -10.79 -9.54 4.23
CA THR A 108 -11.94 -9.41 5.15
C THR A 108 -12.12 -8.02 5.74
N ASN A 109 -11.50 -6.99 5.14
CA ASN A 109 -11.60 -5.63 5.67
C ASN A 109 -13.03 -5.06 5.57
N GLU A 110 -13.34 -4.05 6.39
CA GLU A 110 -14.67 -3.46 6.51
C GLU A 110 -15.21 -2.86 5.20
N LEU A 111 -14.31 -2.36 4.34
CA LEU A 111 -14.69 -1.76 3.05
C LEU A 111 -14.98 -2.80 1.96
N THR A 112 -14.45 -4.02 2.13
CA THR A 112 -14.56 -5.06 1.10
C THR A 112 -14.67 -6.45 1.74
N PRO A 113 -15.77 -6.75 2.43
CA PRO A 113 -15.89 -7.94 3.27
C PRO A 113 -15.87 -9.28 2.53
N ASN A 114 -15.87 -9.30 1.20
CA ASN A 114 -15.87 -10.50 0.37
C ASN A 114 -14.87 -10.42 -0.79
N ALA A 115 -13.75 -9.76 -0.62
CA ALA A 115 -12.78 -9.52 -1.68
C ALA A 115 -11.90 -10.74 -2.01
N TYR A 116 -12.49 -11.91 -2.22
CA TYR A 116 -11.77 -13.11 -2.69
C TYR A 116 -11.52 -13.12 -4.19
N ASP A 117 -11.78 -12.01 -4.84
CA ASP A 117 -11.78 -11.98 -6.28
C ASP A 117 -10.36 -11.93 -6.85
N LYS A 118 -10.25 -12.47 -8.05
CA LYS A 118 -9.04 -12.36 -8.84
C LYS A 118 -8.73 -10.88 -9.11
N ILE A 119 -7.48 -10.53 -9.02
CA ILE A 119 -6.99 -9.17 -9.25
C ILE A 119 -6.15 -9.15 -10.53
N ARG A 120 -6.39 -8.20 -11.40
CA ARG A 120 -5.61 -7.94 -12.61
C ARG A 120 -4.82 -6.65 -12.53
N TYR A 121 -5.31 -5.67 -11.81
CA TYR A 121 -4.68 -4.35 -11.68
C TYR A 121 -4.46 -4.04 -10.21
N LEU A 122 -3.29 -3.52 -9.91
CA LEU A 122 -2.90 -3.07 -8.57
C LEU A 122 -2.70 -1.57 -8.55
N ARG A 123 -3.04 -0.95 -7.44
CA ARG A 123 -2.78 0.45 -7.15
C ARG A 123 -2.18 0.60 -5.77
N LEU A 124 -1.05 1.31 -5.71
CA LEU A 124 -0.46 1.76 -4.47
C LEU A 124 -0.96 3.17 -4.17
N VAL A 125 -1.48 3.35 -2.96
CA VAL A 125 -1.79 4.67 -2.39
C VAL A 125 -0.78 4.95 -1.30
N VAL A 126 0.00 5.99 -1.48
CA VAL A 126 0.93 6.47 -0.46
C VAL A 126 0.20 7.48 0.40
N ILE A 127 -0.04 7.13 1.65
CA ILE A 127 -0.74 8.01 2.61
C ILE A 127 0.20 9.11 3.08
N ASN A 128 1.42 8.71 3.48
CA ASN A 128 2.50 9.65 3.78
C ASN A 128 3.87 9.01 3.59
N THR A 129 4.87 9.86 3.55
CA THR A 129 6.29 9.51 3.62
C THR A 129 6.84 9.97 4.97
N PHE A 130 8.04 9.60 5.32
CA PHE A 130 8.69 10.12 6.53
C PHE A 130 8.83 11.64 6.47
N ALA A 131 9.17 12.22 5.31
CA ALA A 131 9.25 13.67 5.16
C ALA A 131 7.89 14.36 5.33
N THR A 132 6.83 13.87 4.69
CA THR A 132 5.50 14.50 4.79
C THR A 132 4.85 14.27 6.15
N TYR A 133 5.19 13.21 6.86
CA TYR A 133 4.76 12.98 8.23
C TYR A 133 5.39 14.01 9.17
N GLN A 134 6.70 14.20 9.06
CA GLN A 134 7.44 15.17 9.89
C GLN A 134 7.15 16.62 9.51
N TYR A 135 6.95 16.87 8.21
CA TYR A 135 6.71 18.19 7.65
C TYR A 135 5.51 18.17 6.68
N PRO A 136 4.26 18.22 7.18
CA PRO A 136 3.05 18.05 6.36
C PRO A 136 2.91 19.04 5.20
N ALA A 137 3.59 20.20 5.27
CA ALA A 137 3.57 21.20 4.20
C ALA A 137 4.52 20.88 3.04
N THR A 138 5.35 19.85 3.16
CA THR A 138 6.24 19.44 2.08
C THR A 138 5.48 18.61 1.04
N SER A 139 5.41 19.08 -0.20
CA SER A 139 5.01 18.25 -1.33
C SER A 139 6.14 17.25 -1.60
N GLY A 140 5.96 15.99 -1.15
CA GLY A 140 7.03 15.00 -1.22
C GLY A 140 6.95 14.11 -2.45
N ALA A 141 8.03 13.99 -3.18
CA ALA A 141 8.26 12.80 -3.98
C ALA A 141 8.38 11.59 -3.04
N TRP A 142 7.84 10.44 -3.44
CA TRP A 142 8.01 9.19 -2.72
C TRP A 142 8.88 8.23 -3.52
N PHE A 143 9.54 7.33 -2.82
CA PHE A 143 10.45 6.34 -3.40
C PHE A 143 10.03 4.94 -2.99
N ILE A 144 10.11 4.02 -3.95
CA ILE A 144 10.02 2.59 -3.74
C ILE A 144 11.01 1.91 -4.66
N GLY A 145 11.68 0.87 -4.18
CA GLY A 145 12.59 0.08 -5.01
C GLY A 145 11.81 -0.93 -5.85
N GLU A 146 11.02 -1.75 -5.18
CA GLU A 146 10.24 -2.81 -5.84
C GLU A 146 8.99 -3.15 -5.05
N ILE A 147 7.98 -3.70 -5.74
CA ILE A 147 6.79 -4.31 -5.16
C ILE A 147 6.67 -5.71 -5.75
N THR A 148 6.64 -6.71 -4.89
CA THR A 148 6.45 -8.10 -5.31
C THR A 148 5.14 -8.64 -4.73
N PRO A 149 4.10 -8.86 -5.56
CA PRO A 149 2.89 -9.56 -5.15
C PRO A 149 3.04 -11.07 -5.31
N TRP A 150 2.49 -11.84 -4.38
CA TRP A 150 2.33 -13.29 -4.48
C TRP A 150 0.87 -13.68 -4.48
N GLY A 151 0.54 -14.66 -5.28
CA GLY A 151 -0.80 -15.17 -5.37
C GLY A 151 -0.88 -16.49 -6.13
N GLN A 152 -2.09 -17.04 -6.19
CA GLN A 152 -2.38 -18.26 -6.94
C GLN A 152 -3.18 -17.92 -8.18
N VAL A 153 -2.72 -18.42 -9.31
CA VAL A 153 -3.53 -18.48 -10.53
C VAL A 153 -4.36 -19.75 -10.42
N ASN A 154 -5.63 -19.62 -10.08
CA ASN A 154 -6.53 -20.76 -10.15
C ASN A 154 -6.70 -21.13 -11.62
N LYS A 155 -6.21 -22.31 -11.97
CA LYS A 155 -6.41 -22.92 -13.30
C LYS A 155 -7.85 -23.38 -13.43
#